data_b0ed925695fbfef15e826fbd590b03d4
#
_entry.id   b0ed925695fbfef15e826fbd590b03d4
#
_cell.length_a   1.000
_cell.length_b   1.000
_cell.length_c   1.000
_cell.angle_alpha   90.00
_cell.angle_beta   90.00
_cell.angle_gamma   90.00
#
_symmetry.space_group_name_H-M   'P 1'
#
loop_
_entity.id
_entity.type
_entity.pdbx_description
1 polymer ?
#
loop_
_entity_poly.entity_id
_entity_poly.type
_entity_poly.pdbx_seq_one_letter_code
_entity_poly.pdbx_strand_id
1 'polypeptide(L)'
;MALVLSDWQKKRSAYVRDLRIWMEIHNLVFSDMEECKELAKYGGEPPCMLCYGDTGAGKSAQIEKFRNDHKRYEKADRSIMPVVYCVLPTKLSERGLLIKILKAIGQEIEDYKELDEEDLLQLIVKYVDQLGIELFIIDEAQGFLEHESRKLVYDATECLKRLIIETKRPFILFGMPWCLHAIEQNSQLASRFLRRRYLSPFIISDKPKKAIYLNFLDELDEELGFEEKANLKSREISLRLFVVSRGNLRVLRNVIDQAAFLAIKESTRQITYDHFLKACEVFFPEDKNPFRMKDLDQIEFVELEKPSYWDQNAKRGVNPVVEETFTEVRTLSEIL
;
A
#
# COMPACT_ATOMS: atom_id res chain seq x y z
N MET A 1 29.32 13.88 16.24
CA MET A 1 30.27 13.17 15.37
C MET A 1 29.53 12.69 14.15
N ALA A 2 29.95 13.03 12.93
CA ALA A 2 29.27 12.57 11.72
C ALA A 2 29.42 11.05 11.59
N LEU A 3 28.35 10.35 11.22
CA LEU A 3 28.37 8.90 10.96
C LEU A 3 29.16 8.65 9.66
N VAL A 4 30.34 8.05 9.75
CA VAL A 4 31.17 7.69 8.59
C VAL A 4 31.04 6.20 8.35
N LEU A 5 30.37 5.83 7.25
CA LEU A 5 30.24 4.45 6.80
C LEU A 5 31.19 4.19 5.63
N SER A 6 31.77 2.99 5.57
CA SER A 6 32.49 2.52 4.41
C SER A 6 31.57 2.36 3.19
N ASP A 7 32.14 2.32 1.98
CA ASP A 7 31.33 2.16 0.76
C ASP A 7 30.62 0.81 0.71
N TRP A 8 31.22 -0.25 1.27
CA TRP A 8 30.55 -1.54 1.44
C TRP A 8 29.34 -1.43 2.36
N GLN A 9 29.48 -0.78 3.53
CA GLN A 9 28.38 -0.59 4.47
C GLN A 9 27.22 0.22 3.86
N LYS A 10 27.54 1.26 3.08
CA LYS A 10 26.53 2.05 2.36
C LYS A 10 25.77 1.21 1.34
N LYS A 11 26.47 0.45 0.47
CA LYS A 11 25.86 -0.42 -0.53
C LYS A 11 25.00 -1.50 0.13
N ARG A 12 25.50 -2.10 1.20
CA ARG A 12 24.80 -3.14 1.94
C ARG A 12 23.53 -2.62 2.61
N SER A 13 23.60 -1.45 3.23
CA SER A 13 22.43 -0.80 3.85
C SER A 13 21.38 -0.40 2.80
N ALA A 14 21.79 0.09 1.64
CA ALA A 14 20.90 0.38 0.53
C ALA A 14 20.18 -0.90 0.05
N TYR A 15 20.92 -1.98 -0.16
CA TYR A 15 20.34 -3.28 -0.52
C TYR A 15 19.24 -3.73 0.46
N VAL A 16 19.54 -3.72 1.78
CA VAL A 16 18.57 -4.13 2.81
C VAL A 16 17.31 -3.27 2.75
N ARG A 17 17.43 -1.96 2.58
CA ARG A 17 16.28 -1.04 2.51
C ARG A 17 15.43 -1.22 1.25
N ASP A 18 16.05 -1.59 0.14
CA ASP A 18 15.34 -1.83 -1.13
C ASP A 18 14.75 -3.24 -1.24
N LEU A 19 15.13 -4.15 -0.33
CA LEU A 19 14.66 -5.51 -0.32
C LEU A 19 13.13 -5.59 -0.13
N ARG A 20 12.47 -6.38 -0.98
CA ARG A 20 11.01 -6.58 -0.95
C ARG A 20 10.69 -8.08 -0.98
N ILE A 21 9.90 -8.51 -0.02
CA ILE A 21 9.35 -9.87 0.04
C ILE A 21 7.91 -9.82 -0.48
N TRP A 22 7.62 -10.61 -1.49
CA TRP A 22 6.33 -10.65 -2.17
C TRP A 22 5.49 -11.82 -1.68
N MET A 23 4.57 -11.56 -0.75
CA MET A 23 3.63 -12.55 -0.25
C MET A 23 2.60 -12.95 -1.32
N GLU A 24 1.92 -14.07 -1.12
CA GLU A 24 0.86 -14.57 -2.01
C GLU A 24 -0.19 -13.50 -2.33
N ILE A 25 -0.65 -12.76 -1.33
CA ILE A 25 -1.63 -11.66 -1.54
C ILE A 25 -1.10 -10.58 -2.49
N HIS A 26 0.20 -10.27 -2.44
CA HIS A 26 0.81 -9.32 -3.36
C HIS A 26 0.85 -9.86 -4.79
N ASN A 27 1.18 -11.14 -4.96
CA ASN A 27 1.18 -11.80 -6.26
C ASN A 27 -0.23 -11.88 -6.86
N LEU A 28 -1.26 -12.11 -6.03
CA LEU A 28 -2.66 -12.05 -6.45
C LEU A 28 -3.06 -10.65 -6.93
N VAL A 29 -2.62 -9.59 -6.25
CA VAL A 29 -2.87 -8.22 -6.70
C VAL A 29 -2.23 -7.96 -8.07
N PHE A 30 -0.96 -8.38 -8.27
CA PHE A 30 -0.30 -8.24 -9.58
C PHE A 30 -1.03 -9.02 -10.67
N SER A 31 -1.41 -10.27 -10.41
CA SER A 31 -2.17 -11.09 -11.35
C SER A 31 -3.50 -10.45 -11.72
N ASP A 32 -4.25 -9.93 -10.75
CA ASP A 32 -5.50 -9.24 -10.99
C ASP A 32 -5.33 -7.98 -11.84
N MET A 33 -4.27 -7.20 -11.59
CA MET A 33 -3.96 -6.00 -12.38
C MET A 33 -3.64 -6.35 -13.84
N GLU A 34 -2.82 -7.40 -14.06
CA GLU A 34 -2.52 -7.91 -15.40
C GLU A 34 -3.77 -8.44 -16.10
N GLU A 35 -4.60 -9.19 -15.40
CA GLU A 35 -5.86 -9.69 -15.97
C GLU A 35 -6.81 -8.55 -16.33
N CYS A 36 -6.94 -7.51 -15.50
CA CYS A 36 -7.76 -6.35 -15.82
C CYS A 36 -7.26 -5.69 -17.14
N LYS A 37 -5.96 -5.50 -17.27
CA LYS A 37 -5.32 -4.94 -18.44
C LYS A 37 -5.56 -5.81 -19.69
N GLU A 38 -5.39 -7.13 -19.55
CA GLU A 38 -5.52 -8.05 -20.67
C GLU A 38 -6.97 -8.19 -21.11
N LEU A 39 -7.92 -8.40 -20.20
CA LEU A 39 -9.33 -8.57 -20.53
C LEU A 39 -9.94 -7.35 -21.23
N ALA A 40 -9.49 -6.13 -20.90
CA ALA A 40 -9.95 -4.91 -21.55
C ALA A 40 -9.65 -4.87 -23.07
N LYS A 41 -8.69 -5.65 -23.55
CA LYS A 41 -8.35 -5.73 -24.99
C LYS A 41 -9.40 -6.48 -25.81
N TYR A 42 -10.17 -7.34 -25.19
CA TYR A 42 -11.17 -8.18 -25.87
C TYR A 42 -12.55 -7.52 -25.96
N GLY A 43 -12.68 -6.27 -25.53
CA GLY A 43 -13.94 -5.52 -25.58
C GLY A 43 -14.85 -5.81 -24.37
N GLY A 44 -16.05 -5.22 -24.41
CA GLY A 44 -16.96 -5.23 -23.27
C GLY A 44 -16.65 -4.14 -22.27
N GLU A 45 -17.19 -4.27 -21.06
CA GLU A 45 -16.93 -3.36 -19.96
C GLU A 45 -15.56 -3.68 -19.33
N PRO A 46 -14.64 -2.70 -19.22
CA PRO A 46 -13.31 -2.97 -18.68
C PRO A 46 -13.41 -3.37 -17.19
N PRO A 47 -12.79 -4.49 -16.80
CA PRO A 47 -12.79 -4.89 -15.40
C PRO A 47 -11.90 -3.96 -14.57
N CYS A 48 -12.46 -3.44 -13.47
CA CYS A 48 -11.74 -2.56 -12.55
C CYS A 48 -11.46 -3.29 -11.23
N MET A 49 -10.51 -2.76 -10.45
CA MET A 49 -10.10 -3.37 -9.20
C MET A 49 -9.92 -2.32 -8.10
N LEU A 50 -10.28 -2.68 -6.88
CA LEU A 50 -9.98 -1.92 -5.67
C LEU A 50 -9.03 -2.73 -4.77
N CYS A 51 -7.86 -2.18 -4.48
CA CYS A 51 -6.90 -2.69 -3.52
C CYS A 51 -6.83 -1.72 -2.33
N TYR A 52 -7.12 -2.19 -1.13
CA TYR A 52 -7.18 -1.33 0.04
C TYR A 52 -6.51 -1.97 1.25
N GLY A 53 -6.10 -1.14 2.18
CA GLY A 53 -5.43 -1.55 3.41
C GLY A 53 -4.98 -0.33 4.19
N ASP A 54 -4.76 -0.48 5.48
CA ASP A 54 -4.34 0.60 6.36
C ASP A 54 -2.91 1.07 6.02
N THR A 55 -2.47 2.15 6.63
CA THR A 55 -1.14 2.72 6.40
C THR A 55 -0.06 1.68 6.68
N GLY A 56 0.87 1.52 5.74
CA GLY A 56 1.97 0.57 5.88
C GLY A 56 1.67 -0.85 5.39
N ALA A 57 0.52 -1.11 4.77
CA ALA A 57 0.13 -2.42 4.24
C ALA A 57 0.84 -2.83 2.92
N GLY A 58 1.76 -2.01 2.39
CA GLY A 58 2.53 -2.35 1.20
C GLY A 58 1.94 -1.85 -0.14
N LYS A 59 0.84 -1.09 -0.15
CA LYS A 59 0.19 -0.57 -1.37
C LYS A 59 1.17 0.10 -2.34
N SER A 60 1.94 1.07 -1.86
CA SER A 60 2.87 1.85 -2.69
C SER A 60 3.97 1.00 -3.34
N ALA A 61 4.45 -0.05 -2.64
CA ALA A 61 5.45 -0.96 -3.20
C ALA A 61 4.90 -1.76 -4.38
N GLN A 62 3.63 -2.17 -4.33
CA GLN A 62 2.95 -2.85 -5.42
C GLN A 62 2.77 -1.93 -6.63
N ILE A 63 2.31 -0.71 -6.39
CA ILE A 63 2.18 0.31 -7.44
C ILE A 63 3.53 0.55 -8.11
N GLU A 64 4.59 0.76 -7.33
CA GLU A 64 5.94 1.00 -7.84
C GLU A 64 6.44 -0.17 -8.70
N LYS A 65 6.29 -1.41 -8.22
CA LYS A 65 6.67 -2.60 -8.99
C LYS A 65 5.91 -2.65 -10.31
N PHE A 66 4.58 -2.57 -10.28
CA PHE A 66 3.77 -2.66 -11.49
C PHE A 66 4.14 -1.58 -12.52
N ARG A 67 4.37 -0.34 -12.07
CA ARG A 67 4.84 0.75 -12.94
C ARG A 67 6.23 0.50 -13.50
N ASN A 68 7.12 -0.10 -12.73
CA ASN A 68 8.47 -0.45 -13.18
C ASN A 68 8.47 -1.56 -14.23
N ASP A 69 7.51 -2.49 -14.14
CA ASP A 69 7.33 -3.56 -15.13
C ASP A 69 6.67 -3.03 -16.43
N HIS A 70 5.96 -1.89 -16.36
CA HIS A 70 5.22 -1.26 -17.48
C HIS A 70 5.68 0.18 -17.77
N LYS A 71 6.98 0.39 -17.90
CA LYS A 71 7.54 1.72 -18.16
C LYS A 71 7.12 2.27 -19.52
N ARG A 72 7.05 3.61 -19.58
CA ARG A 72 6.95 4.33 -20.85
C ARG A 72 8.13 3.98 -21.75
N TYR A 73 7.85 3.81 -23.04
CA TYR A 73 8.87 3.52 -24.05
C TYR A 73 8.53 4.20 -25.38
N GLU A 74 9.56 4.39 -26.23
CA GLU A 74 9.40 5.01 -27.53
C GLU A 74 9.28 3.94 -28.62
N LYS A 75 8.33 4.14 -29.56
CA LYS A 75 8.25 3.46 -30.84
C LYS A 75 8.71 4.41 -31.96
N ALA A 76 8.92 3.90 -33.13
CA ALA A 76 9.39 4.70 -34.26
C ALA A 76 8.44 5.87 -34.64
N ASP A 77 7.16 5.73 -34.37
CA ASP A 77 6.10 6.67 -34.73
C ASP A 77 5.50 7.43 -33.55
N ARG A 78 5.68 6.93 -32.32
CA ARG A 78 5.04 7.52 -31.13
C ARG A 78 5.63 7.04 -29.81
N SER A 79 5.38 7.82 -28.77
CA SER A 79 5.64 7.42 -27.38
C SER A 79 4.49 6.55 -26.86
N ILE A 80 4.80 5.47 -26.14
CA ILE A 80 3.83 4.56 -25.52
C ILE A 80 3.94 4.67 -24.01
N MET A 81 2.80 4.87 -23.34
CA MET A 81 2.65 4.92 -21.89
C MET A 81 1.60 3.89 -21.46
N PRO A 82 1.97 2.62 -21.22
CA PRO A 82 0.98 1.57 -20.94
C PRO A 82 0.19 1.83 -19.67
N VAL A 83 0.80 2.43 -18.64
CA VAL A 83 0.20 2.67 -17.33
C VAL A 83 0.29 4.14 -16.95
N VAL A 84 -0.86 4.73 -16.67
CA VAL A 84 -0.98 6.07 -16.08
C VAL A 84 -1.15 5.93 -14.58
N TYR A 85 -0.34 6.66 -13.80
CA TYR A 85 -0.42 6.70 -12.36
C TYR A 85 -0.69 8.11 -11.86
N CYS A 86 -1.73 8.27 -11.05
CA CYS A 86 -1.99 9.52 -10.37
C CYS A 86 -2.36 9.32 -8.90
N VAL A 87 -2.09 10.34 -8.08
CA VAL A 87 -2.42 10.39 -6.65
C VAL A 87 -3.52 11.41 -6.45
N LEU A 88 -4.61 11.03 -5.80
CA LEU A 88 -5.70 11.94 -5.54
C LEU A 88 -5.35 12.91 -4.39
N PRO A 89 -5.79 14.17 -4.48
CA PRO A 89 -5.75 15.10 -3.36
C PRO A 89 -6.89 14.83 -2.37
N THR A 90 -6.76 15.33 -1.17
CA THR A 90 -7.78 15.23 -0.10
C THR A 90 -9.11 15.91 -0.42
N LYS A 91 -9.15 16.87 -1.35
CA LYS A 91 -10.38 17.56 -1.79
C LYS A 91 -10.47 17.46 -3.31
N LEU A 92 -11.18 16.44 -3.77
CA LEU A 92 -11.28 16.11 -5.17
C LEU A 92 -12.60 16.59 -5.77
N SER A 93 -12.59 17.50 -6.72
CA SER A 93 -13.72 17.79 -7.61
C SER A 93 -13.62 16.96 -8.90
N GLU A 94 -14.71 16.88 -9.66
CA GLU A 94 -14.74 16.30 -11.01
C GLU A 94 -13.62 16.86 -11.87
N ARG A 95 -13.57 18.18 -12.03
CA ARG A 95 -12.50 18.87 -12.76
C ARG A 95 -11.10 18.56 -12.20
N GLY A 96 -10.99 18.46 -10.87
CA GLY A 96 -9.74 18.12 -10.20
C GLY A 96 -9.22 16.72 -10.59
N LEU A 97 -10.12 15.73 -10.71
CA LEU A 97 -9.77 14.37 -11.16
C LEU A 97 -9.25 14.39 -12.60
N LEU A 98 -9.97 15.04 -13.52
CA LEU A 98 -9.59 15.13 -14.93
C LEU A 98 -8.22 15.79 -15.09
N ILE A 99 -8.00 16.92 -14.42
CA ILE A 99 -6.72 17.62 -14.43
C ILE A 99 -5.58 16.75 -13.84
N LYS A 100 -5.84 15.98 -12.79
CA LYS A 100 -4.82 15.08 -12.22
C LYS A 100 -4.42 13.99 -13.19
N ILE A 101 -5.36 13.42 -13.92
CA ILE A 101 -5.09 12.42 -14.96
C ILE A 101 -4.30 13.05 -16.12
N LEU A 102 -4.69 14.21 -16.60
CA LEU A 102 -3.96 14.93 -17.68
C LEU A 102 -2.52 15.25 -17.27
N LYS A 103 -2.30 15.70 -16.02
CA LYS A 103 -0.93 15.88 -15.50
C LYS A 103 -0.14 14.59 -15.46
N ALA A 104 -0.77 13.49 -15.04
CA ALA A 104 -0.11 12.18 -14.99
C ALA A 104 0.26 11.67 -16.40
N ILE A 105 -0.48 12.06 -17.41
CA ILE A 105 -0.18 11.80 -18.84
C ILE A 105 0.99 12.68 -19.33
N GLY A 106 1.34 13.74 -18.61
CA GLY A 106 2.42 14.66 -18.96
C GLY A 106 1.96 15.91 -19.70
N GLN A 107 0.70 16.34 -19.49
CA GLN A 107 0.15 17.54 -20.10
C GLN A 107 0.28 18.76 -19.18
N GLU A 108 0.65 19.91 -19.74
CA GLU A 108 0.70 21.18 -19.04
C GLU A 108 -0.71 21.75 -18.85
N ILE A 109 -1.02 22.24 -17.64
CA ILE A 109 -2.40 22.63 -17.28
C ILE A 109 -2.77 24.03 -17.75
N GLU A 110 -1.80 24.87 -17.99
CA GLU A 110 -2.07 26.25 -18.37
C GLU A 110 -2.83 26.33 -19.70
N ASP A 111 -2.64 25.34 -20.57
CA ASP A 111 -3.31 25.25 -21.86
C ASP A 111 -4.80 24.87 -21.77
N TYR A 112 -5.29 24.46 -20.58
CA TYR A 112 -6.64 23.87 -20.43
C TYR A 112 -7.53 24.60 -19.42
N LYS A 113 -7.15 25.81 -19.01
CA LYS A 113 -7.93 26.59 -18.02
C LYS A 113 -9.33 26.93 -18.49
N GLU A 114 -9.52 27.13 -19.78
CA GLU A 114 -10.79 27.52 -20.38
C GLU A 114 -11.67 26.34 -20.83
N LEU A 115 -11.14 25.10 -20.81
CA LEU A 115 -11.90 23.90 -21.17
C LEU A 115 -12.87 23.53 -20.05
N ASP A 116 -14.05 23.09 -20.43
CA ASP A 116 -15.02 22.51 -19.49
C ASP A 116 -14.68 21.04 -19.15
N GLU A 117 -15.45 20.42 -18.29
CA GLU A 117 -15.23 19.04 -17.84
C GLU A 117 -15.41 18.01 -18.98
N GLU A 118 -16.31 18.30 -19.93
CA GLU A 118 -16.52 17.45 -21.11
C GLU A 118 -15.32 17.49 -22.04
N ASP A 119 -14.82 18.68 -22.33
CA ASP A 119 -13.62 18.86 -23.16
C ASP A 119 -12.40 18.18 -22.55
N LEU A 120 -12.22 18.30 -21.23
CA LEU A 120 -11.11 17.64 -20.51
C LEU A 120 -11.22 16.12 -20.58
N LEU A 121 -12.44 15.56 -20.48
CA LEU A 121 -12.68 14.13 -20.62
C LEU A 121 -12.34 13.65 -22.03
N GLN A 122 -12.83 14.32 -23.06
CA GLN A 122 -12.55 13.98 -24.47
C GLN A 122 -11.07 14.09 -24.79
N LEU A 123 -10.36 15.01 -24.16
CA LEU A 123 -8.92 15.14 -24.30
C LEU A 123 -8.19 13.92 -23.69
N ILE A 124 -8.63 13.42 -22.53
CA ILE A 124 -8.10 12.19 -21.95
C ILE A 124 -8.32 11.00 -22.90
N VAL A 125 -9.54 10.85 -23.44
CA VAL A 125 -9.86 9.77 -24.38
C VAL A 125 -8.94 9.82 -25.60
N LYS A 126 -8.70 10.99 -26.15
CA LYS A 126 -7.75 11.18 -27.25
C LYS A 126 -6.34 10.73 -26.89
N TYR A 127 -5.84 11.09 -25.70
CA TYR A 127 -4.50 10.67 -25.27
C TYR A 127 -4.40 9.18 -24.96
N VAL A 128 -5.48 8.53 -24.54
CA VAL A 128 -5.51 7.07 -24.36
C VAL A 128 -5.08 6.36 -25.62
N ASP A 129 -5.64 6.75 -26.76
CA ASP A 129 -5.32 6.15 -28.04
C ASP A 129 -3.94 6.57 -28.57
N GLN A 130 -3.60 7.85 -28.44
CA GLN A 130 -2.31 8.38 -28.93
C GLN A 130 -1.11 7.77 -28.19
N LEU A 131 -1.21 7.61 -26.86
CA LEU A 131 -0.13 7.08 -26.04
C LEU A 131 -0.25 5.58 -25.79
N GLY A 132 -1.28 4.92 -26.32
CA GLY A 132 -1.50 3.49 -26.11
C GLY A 132 -1.65 3.13 -24.62
N ILE A 133 -2.41 3.96 -23.89
CA ILE A 133 -2.67 3.71 -22.46
C ILE A 133 -3.54 2.45 -22.33
N GLU A 134 -3.10 1.52 -21.48
CA GLU A 134 -3.77 0.23 -21.26
C GLU A 134 -4.48 0.19 -19.90
N LEU A 135 -4.02 0.96 -18.91
CA LEU A 135 -4.50 0.90 -17.53
C LEU A 135 -4.24 2.19 -16.77
N PHE A 136 -5.16 2.55 -15.87
CA PHE A 136 -5.00 3.66 -14.94
C PHE A 136 -4.86 3.13 -13.51
N ILE A 137 -3.85 3.62 -12.78
CA ILE A 137 -3.68 3.42 -11.34
C ILE A 137 -3.97 4.73 -10.64
N ILE A 138 -4.93 4.71 -9.73
CA ILE A 138 -5.29 5.85 -8.88
C ILE A 138 -4.95 5.48 -7.43
N ASP A 139 -4.01 6.20 -6.84
CA ASP A 139 -3.63 6.06 -5.45
C ASP A 139 -4.35 7.09 -4.56
N GLU A 140 -4.41 6.82 -3.27
CA GLU A 140 -5.13 7.62 -2.27
C GLU A 140 -6.62 7.77 -2.60
N ALA A 141 -7.26 6.66 -3.02
CA ALA A 141 -8.66 6.65 -3.46
C ALA A 141 -9.67 7.13 -2.39
N GLN A 142 -9.29 7.20 -1.10
CA GLN A 142 -10.10 7.85 -0.07
C GLN A 142 -10.31 9.35 -0.34
N GLY A 143 -9.49 9.96 -1.19
CA GLY A 143 -9.70 11.35 -1.65
C GLY A 143 -11.09 11.59 -2.27
N PHE A 144 -11.77 10.54 -2.74
CA PHE A 144 -13.16 10.63 -3.18
C PHE A 144 -14.13 10.95 -2.03
N LEU A 145 -13.82 10.58 -0.78
CA LEU A 145 -14.68 10.76 0.39
C LEU A 145 -14.36 12.00 1.22
N GLU A 146 -13.16 12.51 1.13
CA GLU A 146 -12.67 13.61 1.98
C GLU A 146 -13.28 14.97 1.60
N HIS A 147 -14.60 14.98 1.34
CA HIS A 147 -15.39 16.18 1.08
C HIS A 147 -16.48 16.37 2.11
N GLU A 148 -16.71 17.63 2.52
CA GLU A 148 -17.82 18.00 3.39
C GLU A 148 -19.20 17.84 2.72
N SER A 149 -19.22 17.77 1.37
CA SER A 149 -20.44 17.69 0.57
C SER A 149 -20.61 16.32 -0.09
N ARG A 150 -21.70 15.62 0.26
CA ARG A 150 -22.11 14.36 -0.42
C ARG A 150 -22.26 14.54 -1.94
N LYS A 151 -22.66 15.72 -2.38
CA LYS A 151 -22.80 16.03 -3.81
C LYS A 151 -21.46 15.96 -4.52
N LEU A 152 -20.39 16.55 -3.96
CA LEU A 152 -19.05 16.51 -4.57
C LEU A 152 -18.48 15.08 -4.62
N VAL A 153 -18.74 14.26 -3.59
CA VAL A 153 -18.39 12.83 -3.59
C VAL A 153 -19.10 12.12 -4.75
N TYR A 154 -20.40 12.37 -4.90
CA TYR A 154 -21.18 11.78 -5.98
C TYR A 154 -20.66 12.23 -7.35
N ASP A 155 -20.46 13.53 -7.57
CA ASP A 155 -20.01 14.09 -8.84
C ASP A 155 -18.62 13.51 -9.23
N ALA A 156 -17.68 13.39 -8.29
CA ALA A 156 -16.36 12.82 -8.52
C ALA A 156 -16.43 11.31 -8.86
N THR A 157 -17.31 10.54 -8.20
CA THR A 157 -17.50 9.11 -8.50
C THR A 157 -18.23 8.90 -9.82
N GLU A 158 -19.17 9.77 -10.21
CA GLU A 158 -19.80 9.77 -11.53
C GLU A 158 -18.77 10.10 -12.63
N CYS A 159 -17.88 11.05 -12.39
CA CYS A 159 -16.77 11.34 -13.31
C CYS A 159 -15.87 10.13 -13.51
N LEU A 160 -15.49 9.42 -12.45
CA LEU A 160 -14.73 8.17 -12.57
C LEU A 160 -15.45 7.13 -13.42
N LYS A 161 -16.77 6.97 -13.21
CA LYS A 161 -17.59 6.06 -14.03
C LYS A 161 -17.56 6.46 -15.51
N ARG A 162 -17.72 7.74 -15.81
CA ARG A 162 -17.64 8.27 -17.19
C ARG A 162 -16.26 8.00 -17.80
N LEU A 163 -15.19 8.23 -17.07
CA LEU A 163 -13.82 7.93 -17.50
C LEU A 163 -13.67 6.44 -17.90
N ILE A 164 -14.17 5.51 -17.08
CA ILE A 164 -14.14 4.07 -17.38
C ILE A 164 -14.89 3.76 -18.70
N ILE A 165 -16.08 4.33 -18.87
CA ILE A 165 -16.94 4.10 -20.05
C ILE A 165 -16.29 4.67 -21.32
N GLU A 166 -15.84 5.92 -21.27
CA GLU A 166 -15.34 6.65 -22.46
C GLU A 166 -13.95 6.15 -22.87
N THR A 167 -13.06 5.92 -21.90
CA THR A 167 -11.71 5.43 -22.21
C THR A 167 -11.67 3.95 -22.56
N LYS A 168 -12.66 3.17 -22.11
CA LYS A 168 -12.69 1.69 -22.21
C LYS A 168 -11.41 1.05 -21.65
N ARG A 169 -10.85 1.64 -20.59
CA ARG A 169 -9.65 1.16 -19.92
C ARG A 169 -9.96 0.84 -18.44
N PRO A 170 -9.30 -0.18 -17.89
CA PRO A 170 -9.45 -0.52 -16.47
C PRO A 170 -8.84 0.55 -15.58
N PHE A 171 -9.50 0.76 -14.44
CA PHE A 171 -9.02 1.59 -13.36
C PHE A 171 -8.74 0.72 -12.14
N ILE A 172 -7.53 0.83 -11.61
CA ILE A 172 -7.10 0.17 -10.39
C ILE A 172 -6.99 1.23 -9.31
N LEU A 173 -7.83 1.13 -8.29
CA LEU A 173 -7.81 2.05 -7.16
C LEU A 173 -7.01 1.46 -6.00
N PHE A 174 -6.13 2.26 -5.42
CA PHE A 174 -5.46 1.96 -4.16
C PHE A 174 -5.87 3.00 -3.12
N GLY A 175 -6.21 2.55 -1.91
CA GLY A 175 -6.62 3.48 -0.86
C GLY A 175 -6.70 2.88 0.53
N MET A 176 -7.17 3.70 1.46
CA MET A 176 -7.46 3.29 2.82
C MET A 176 -8.76 2.45 2.86
N PRO A 177 -8.98 1.61 3.88
CA PRO A 177 -10.17 0.74 3.92
C PRO A 177 -11.50 1.50 3.77
N TRP A 178 -11.61 2.70 4.28
CA TRP A 178 -12.84 3.48 4.13
C TRP A 178 -13.13 3.98 2.71
N CYS A 179 -12.17 3.92 1.76
CA CYS A 179 -12.46 4.25 0.36
C CYS A 179 -13.51 3.34 -0.27
N LEU A 180 -13.68 2.13 0.28
CA LEU A 180 -14.74 1.20 -0.10
C LEU A 180 -16.12 1.85 -0.04
N HIS A 181 -16.36 2.71 0.95
CA HIS A 181 -17.63 3.42 1.10
C HIS A 181 -17.93 4.34 -0.09
N ALA A 182 -16.93 5.04 -0.65
CA ALA A 182 -17.13 5.88 -1.84
C ALA A 182 -17.65 5.06 -3.03
N ILE A 183 -17.07 3.89 -3.23
CA ILE A 183 -17.44 3.00 -4.33
C ILE A 183 -18.84 2.44 -4.11
N GLU A 184 -19.19 2.05 -2.89
CA GLU A 184 -20.48 1.43 -2.55
C GLU A 184 -21.67 2.39 -2.56
N GLN A 185 -21.44 3.68 -2.39
CA GLN A 185 -22.49 4.70 -2.51
C GLN A 185 -23.08 4.78 -3.93
N ASN A 186 -22.33 4.38 -4.94
CA ASN A 186 -22.74 4.35 -6.33
C ASN A 186 -22.83 2.91 -6.83
N SER A 187 -24.04 2.34 -6.90
CA SER A 187 -24.25 0.94 -7.30
C SER A 187 -23.68 0.60 -8.68
N GLN A 188 -23.74 1.54 -9.62
CA GLN A 188 -23.19 1.36 -10.97
C GLN A 188 -21.65 1.34 -10.94
N LEU A 189 -21.02 2.12 -10.06
CA LEU A 189 -19.58 2.07 -9.87
C LEU A 189 -19.18 0.80 -9.09
N ALA A 190 -19.93 0.45 -8.04
CA ALA A 190 -19.70 -0.75 -7.25
C ALA A 190 -19.70 -2.02 -8.10
N SER A 191 -20.57 -2.11 -9.10
CA SER A 191 -20.64 -3.25 -10.03
C SER A 191 -19.39 -3.38 -10.92
N ARG A 192 -18.64 -2.30 -11.16
CA ARG A 192 -17.39 -2.32 -11.92
C ARG A 192 -16.19 -2.74 -11.08
N PHE A 193 -16.22 -2.39 -9.78
CA PHE A 193 -15.17 -2.71 -8.81
C PHE A 193 -15.49 -3.98 -8.00
N LEU A 194 -15.82 -5.07 -8.68
CA LEU A 194 -16.08 -6.37 -8.03
C LEU A 194 -14.81 -7.07 -7.58
N ARG A 195 -13.67 -6.81 -8.25
CA ARG A 195 -12.37 -7.30 -7.79
C ARG A 195 -11.89 -6.42 -6.64
N ARG A 196 -11.82 -7.01 -5.45
CA ARG A 196 -11.44 -6.31 -4.23
C ARG A 196 -10.36 -7.10 -3.50
N ARG A 197 -9.26 -6.44 -3.14
CA ARG A 197 -8.16 -7.03 -2.38
C ARG A 197 -7.87 -6.20 -1.15
N TYR A 198 -7.98 -6.83 0.00
CA TYR A 198 -7.63 -6.24 1.27
C TYR A 198 -6.24 -6.67 1.69
N LEU A 199 -5.34 -5.70 1.86
CA LEU A 199 -3.99 -5.91 2.40
C LEU A 199 -4.05 -5.82 3.92
N SER A 200 -4.27 -6.95 4.55
CA SER A 200 -4.37 -7.08 6.00
C SER A 200 -3.00 -6.98 6.66
N PRO A 201 -2.89 -6.40 7.86
CA PRO A 201 -1.74 -6.63 8.74
C PRO A 201 -1.59 -8.12 9.08
N PHE A 202 -0.42 -8.51 9.57
CA PHE A 202 -0.21 -9.86 10.07
C PHE A 202 -1.07 -10.14 11.30
N ILE A 203 -1.48 -11.40 11.45
CA ILE A 203 -2.26 -11.92 12.58
C ILE A 203 -1.57 -13.19 13.08
N ILE A 204 -1.48 -13.39 14.40
CA ILE A 204 -0.82 -14.56 15.00
C ILE A 204 -1.72 -15.46 15.85
N SER A 205 -2.92 -15.01 16.19
CA SER A 205 -3.91 -15.82 16.90
C SER A 205 -4.57 -16.89 16.02
N ASP A 206 -4.56 -16.73 14.72
CA ASP A 206 -5.07 -17.67 13.73
C ASP A 206 -3.91 -18.46 13.11
N LYS A 207 -3.93 -19.79 13.21
CA LYS A 207 -2.80 -20.65 12.77
C LYS A 207 -2.42 -20.47 11.30
N PRO A 208 -3.33 -20.48 10.31
CA PRO A 208 -3.02 -20.19 8.92
C PRO A 208 -2.37 -18.83 8.71
N LYS A 209 -2.91 -17.78 9.33
CA LYS A 209 -2.37 -16.41 9.22
C LYS A 209 -1.01 -16.26 9.91
N LYS A 210 -0.82 -16.92 11.06
CA LYS A 210 0.49 -17.01 11.74
C LYS A 210 1.54 -17.63 10.83
N ALA A 211 1.17 -18.69 10.07
CA ALA A 211 2.09 -19.31 9.12
C ALA A 211 2.55 -18.33 8.01
N ILE A 212 1.65 -17.48 7.50
CA ILE A 212 2.00 -16.43 6.53
C ILE A 212 3.03 -15.47 7.13
N TYR A 213 2.82 -15.01 8.37
CA TYR A 213 3.76 -14.16 9.08
C TYR A 213 5.14 -14.80 9.26
N LEU A 214 5.18 -16.06 9.71
CA LEU A 214 6.43 -16.78 9.94
C LEU A 214 7.17 -17.08 8.62
N ASN A 215 6.45 -17.38 7.55
CA ASN A 215 7.05 -17.57 6.22
C ASN A 215 7.65 -16.28 5.68
N PHE A 216 6.96 -15.15 5.86
CA PHE A 216 7.49 -13.84 5.51
C PHE A 216 8.80 -13.54 6.25
N LEU A 217 8.87 -13.83 7.56
CA LEU A 217 10.10 -13.64 8.35
C LEU A 217 11.22 -14.55 7.91
N ASP A 218 10.92 -15.82 7.58
CA ASP A 218 11.91 -16.81 7.14
C ASP A 218 12.55 -16.40 5.81
N GLU A 219 11.71 -16.03 4.83
CA GLU A 219 12.16 -15.55 3.52
C GLU A 219 12.95 -14.23 3.66
N LEU A 220 12.48 -13.32 4.50
CA LEU A 220 13.21 -12.07 4.75
C LEU A 220 14.58 -12.32 5.37
N ASP A 221 14.69 -13.26 6.33
CA ASP A 221 15.96 -13.61 6.98
C ASP A 221 16.98 -14.20 5.99
N GLU A 222 16.51 -14.97 5.02
CA GLU A 222 17.34 -15.48 3.92
C GLU A 222 17.83 -14.36 3.01
N GLU A 223 16.92 -13.52 2.56
CA GLU A 223 17.21 -12.42 1.62
C GLU A 223 18.02 -11.30 2.25
N LEU A 224 17.98 -11.12 3.57
CA LEU A 224 18.87 -10.20 4.27
C LEU A 224 20.34 -10.53 4.04
N GLY A 225 20.70 -11.77 3.73
CA GLY A 225 22.01 -12.20 3.23
C GLY A 225 23.17 -11.94 4.20
N PHE A 226 22.97 -12.05 5.51
CA PHE A 226 24.05 -12.14 6.48
C PHE A 226 24.70 -13.53 6.43
N GLU A 227 25.93 -13.67 6.89
CA GLU A 227 26.63 -14.97 6.92
C GLU A 227 25.90 -16.00 7.79
N GLU A 228 25.30 -15.52 8.87
CA GLU A 228 24.49 -16.32 9.79
C GLU A 228 23.10 -15.69 9.90
N LYS A 229 22.05 -16.53 9.87
CA LYS A 229 20.65 -16.07 9.98
C LYS A 229 20.39 -15.45 11.35
N ALA A 230 19.56 -14.41 11.39
CA ALA A 230 19.06 -13.81 12.62
C ALA A 230 18.05 -14.68 13.36
N ASN A 231 17.56 -15.74 12.73
CA ASN A 231 16.46 -16.60 13.19
C ASN A 231 15.17 -15.82 13.47
N LEU A 232 14.79 -14.91 12.54
CA LEU A 232 13.61 -14.07 12.64
C LEU A 232 12.31 -14.86 12.91
N LYS A 233 12.23 -16.08 12.38
CA LYS A 233 11.13 -17.02 12.55
C LYS A 233 11.10 -17.67 13.93
N SER A 234 12.19 -17.62 14.72
CA SER A 234 12.22 -18.22 16.05
C SER A 234 11.09 -17.64 16.93
N ARG A 235 10.57 -18.47 17.84
CA ARG A 235 9.52 -18.04 18.79
C ARG A 235 9.90 -16.75 19.50
N GLU A 236 11.13 -16.67 19.97
CA GLU A 236 11.66 -15.54 20.74
C GLU A 236 11.64 -14.23 19.94
N ILE A 237 12.13 -14.24 18.72
CA ILE A 237 12.26 -13.03 17.89
C ILE A 237 10.93 -12.68 17.23
N SER A 238 10.25 -13.66 16.62
CA SER A 238 9.03 -13.40 15.85
C SER A 238 7.91 -12.80 16.70
N LEU A 239 7.68 -13.32 17.91
CA LEU A 239 6.63 -12.79 18.78
C LEU A 239 6.94 -11.37 19.27
N ARG A 240 8.19 -11.07 19.62
CA ARG A 240 8.58 -9.70 20.02
C ARG A 240 8.47 -8.71 18.87
N LEU A 241 8.85 -9.11 17.67
CA LEU A 241 8.66 -8.30 16.46
C LEU A 241 7.17 -8.07 16.17
N PHE A 242 6.32 -9.08 16.41
CA PHE A 242 4.87 -8.91 16.27
C PHE A 242 4.31 -7.90 17.28
N VAL A 243 4.69 -8.01 18.54
CA VAL A 243 4.25 -7.08 19.60
C VAL A 243 4.57 -5.63 19.25
N VAL A 244 5.80 -5.36 18.79
CA VAL A 244 6.23 -4.02 18.38
C VAL A 244 5.45 -3.51 17.18
N SER A 245 5.24 -4.37 16.18
CA SER A 245 4.62 -3.98 14.92
C SER A 245 3.09 -4.02 14.96
N ARG A 246 2.49 -4.77 15.89
CA ARG A 246 1.06 -5.10 15.89
C ARG A 246 0.59 -5.67 14.55
N GLY A 247 1.48 -6.38 13.88
CA GLY A 247 1.25 -6.93 12.54
C GLY A 247 1.42 -5.93 11.39
N ASN A 248 1.70 -4.65 11.64
CA ASN A 248 1.91 -3.66 10.58
C ASN A 248 3.24 -3.90 9.86
N LEU A 249 3.18 -4.14 8.55
CA LEU A 249 4.34 -4.47 7.73
C LEU A 249 5.41 -3.37 7.71
N ARG A 250 5.00 -2.09 7.66
CA ARG A 250 5.95 -0.95 7.66
C ARG A 250 6.71 -0.86 8.98
N VAL A 251 6.01 -0.99 10.10
CA VAL A 251 6.64 -0.93 11.43
C VAL A 251 7.59 -2.10 11.61
N LEU A 252 7.15 -3.31 11.25
CA LEU A 252 7.96 -4.53 11.27
C LEU A 252 9.27 -4.34 10.48
N ARG A 253 9.15 -3.87 9.24
CA ARG A 253 10.31 -3.61 8.37
C ARG A 253 11.22 -2.55 8.94
N ASN A 254 10.70 -1.44 9.47
CA ASN A 254 11.52 -0.39 10.07
C ASN A 254 12.39 -0.92 11.21
N VAL A 255 11.84 -1.77 12.08
CA VAL A 255 12.61 -2.36 13.19
C VAL A 255 13.68 -3.31 12.68
N ILE A 256 13.35 -4.20 11.73
CA ILE A 256 14.30 -5.15 11.14
C ILE A 256 15.39 -4.42 10.36
N ASP A 257 15.04 -3.43 9.54
CA ASP A 257 15.98 -2.63 8.76
C ASP A 257 16.95 -1.86 9.67
N GLN A 258 16.45 -1.33 10.80
CA GLN A 258 17.27 -0.65 11.78
C GLN A 258 18.22 -1.62 12.49
N ALA A 259 17.76 -2.83 12.86
CA ALA A 259 18.61 -3.86 13.45
C ALA A 259 19.70 -4.32 12.47
N ALA A 260 19.33 -4.53 11.19
CA ALA A 260 20.28 -4.85 10.13
C ALA A 260 21.30 -3.72 9.90
N PHE A 261 20.85 -2.46 9.93
CA PHE A 261 21.76 -1.31 9.83
C PHE A 261 22.79 -1.28 10.96
N LEU A 262 22.37 -1.55 12.21
CA LEU A 262 23.29 -1.64 13.35
C LEU A 262 24.29 -2.77 13.18
N ALA A 263 23.86 -3.94 12.76
CA ALA A 263 24.71 -5.10 12.47
C ALA A 263 25.74 -4.80 11.36
N ILE A 264 25.31 -4.14 10.27
CA ILE A 264 26.20 -3.71 9.19
C ILE A 264 27.23 -2.69 9.69
N LYS A 265 26.79 -1.71 10.49
CA LYS A 265 27.67 -0.69 11.08
C LYS A 265 28.73 -1.33 12.00
N GLU A 266 28.37 -2.31 12.78
CA GLU A 266 29.25 -3.06 13.68
C GLU A 266 30.05 -4.16 12.95
N SER A 267 29.76 -4.38 11.64
CA SER A 267 30.40 -5.42 10.81
C SER A 267 30.25 -6.83 11.40
N THR A 268 29.11 -7.12 11.99
CA THR A 268 28.80 -8.43 12.56
C THR A 268 28.37 -9.42 11.48
N ARG A 269 28.51 -10.73 11.74
CA ARG A 269 28.17 -11.80 10.81
C ARG A 269 26.66 -12.07 10.76
N GLN A 270 25.91 -11.64 11.79
CA GLN A 270 24.44 -11.82 11.91
C GLN A 270 23.81 -10.61 12.61
N ILE A 271 22.49 -10.50 12.49
CA ILE A 271 21.70 -9.61 13.32
C ILE A 271 21.45 -10.33 14.65
N THR A 272 21.94 -9.78 15.76
CA THR A 272 21.79 -10.38 17.09
C THR A 272 20.56 -9.84 17.83
N TYR A 273 20.19 -10.48 18.92
CA TYR A 273 19.14 -10.00 19.84
C TYR A 273 19.38 -8.55 20.32
N ASP A 274 20.64 -8.21 20.61
CA ASP A 274 21.03 -6.84 21.04
C ASP A 274 20.76 -5.79 19.95
N HIS A 275 20.93 -6.15 18.68
CA HIS A 275 20.57 -5.26 17.57
C HIS A 275 19.07 -4.96 17.51
N PHE A 276 18.21 -5.96 17.76
CA PHE A 276 16.75 -5.75 17.83
C PHE A 276 16.37 -4.91 19.04
N LEU A 277 16.97 -5.16 20.20
CA LEU A 277 16.76 -4.37 21.40
C LEU A 277 17.07 -2.89 21.14
N LYS A 278 18.26 -2.60 20.60
CA LYS A 278 18.67 -1.23 20.27
C LYS A 278 17.83 -0.61 19.13
N ALA A 279 17.42 -1.42 18.15
CA ALA A 279 16.57 -0.94 17.07
C ALA A 279 15.18 -0.50 17.59
N CYS A 280 14.60 -1.26 18.51
CA CYS A 280 13.34 -0.88 19.13
C CYS A 280 13.46 0.43 19.94
N GLU A 281 14.56 0.67 20.61
CA GLU A 281 14.80 1.91 21.38
C GLU A 281 14.83 3.17 20.52
N VAL A 282 15.12 3.04 19.21
CA VAL A 282 15.07 4.16 18.27
C VAL A 282 13.64 4.64 18.01
N PHE A 283 12.67 3.72 18.03
CA PHE A 283 11.30 3.99 17.61
C PHE A 283 10.30 4.02 18.77
N PHE A 284 10.63 3.38 19.91
CA PHE A 284 9.71 3.17 21.01
C PHE A 284 10.37 3.53 22.34
N PRO A 285 9.59 4.01 23.34
CA PRO A 285 10.06 4.19 24.71
C PRO A 285 10.56 2.86 25.32
N GLU A 286 11.50 2.94 26.25
CA GLU A 286 12.13 1.76 26.87
C GLU A 286 11.12 0.80 27.52
N ASP A 287 10.10 1.34 28.18
CA ASP A 287 9.02 0.59 28.85
C ASP A 287 8.12 -0.17 27.88
N LYS A 288 8.13 0.21 26.60
CA LYS A 288 7.38 -0.44 25.51
C LYS A 288 8.23 -1.35 24.64
N ASN A 289 9.50 -1.54 25.00
CA ASN A 289 10.40 -2.41 24.25
C ASN A 289 10.28 -3.87 24.69
N PRO A 290 9.63 -4.76 23.90
CA PRO A 290 9.45 -6.15 24.28
C PRO A 290 10.75 -6.94 24.36
N PHE A 291 11.83 -6.46 23.74
CA PHE A 291 13.15 -7.08 23.84
C PHE A 291 13.85 -6.84 25.19
N ARG A 292 13.34 -5.95 26.04
CA ARG A 292 13.78 -5.78 27.44
C ARG A 292 13.08 -6.74 28.43
N MET A 293 11.94 -7.29 28.04
CA MET A 293 11.16 -8.19 28.90
C MET A 293 11.78 -9.59 28.92
N LYS A 294 12.03 -10.14 30.10
CA LYS A 294 12.68 -11.45 30.25
C LYS A 294 11.74 -12.62 29.95
N ASP A 295 10.50 -12.52 30.40
CA ASP A 295 9.50 -13.58 30.26
C ASP A 295 8.63 -13.30 29.03
N LEU A 296 8.79 -14.11 27.99
CA LEU A 296 8.05 -13.98 26.74
C LEU A 296 6.54 -14.18 26.95
N ASP A 297 6.16 -15.10 27.85
CA ASP A 297 4.77 -15.49 28.04
C ASP A 297 3.94 -14.39 28.72
N GLN A 298 4.59 -13.47 29.43
CA GLN A 298 3.96 -12.31 30.08
C GLN A 298 3.90 -11.07 29.20
N ILE A 299 4.43 -11.11 28.00
CA ILE A 299 4.38 -9.96 27.09
C ILE A 299 2.94 -9.77 26.60
N GLU A 300 2.43 -8.58 26.79
CA GLU A 300 1.12 -8.16 26.31
C GLU A 300 1.17 -7.83 24.82
N PHE A 301 0.10 -8.19 24.10
CA PHE A 301 -0.06 -7.85 22.70
C PHE A 301 -1.51 -7.54 22.35
N VAL A 302 -1.69 -6.88 21.21
CA VAL A 302 -2.98 -6.65 20.55
C VAL A 302 -2.85 -7.00 19.09
N GLU A 303 -3.96 -7.40 18.47
CA GLU A 303 -4.07 -7.65 17.03
C GLU A 303 -5.16 -6.77 16.43
N LEU A 304 -5.08 -6.54 15.13
CA LEU A 304 -6.16 -5.86 14.42
C LEU A 304 -7.45 -6.66 14.57
N GLU A 305 -8.50 -6.03 15.10
CA GLU A 305 -9.85 -6.58 15.18
C GLU A 305 -10.66 -6.13 13.96
N LYS A 306 -10.67 -4.83 13.68
CA LYS A 306 -11.35 -4.25 12.53
C LYS A 306 -10.46 -3.21 11.86
N PRO A 307 -10.38 -3.22 10.51
CA PRO A 307 -9.71 -2.16 9.78
C PRO A 307 -10.44 -0.83 9.97
N SER A 308 -9.75 0.26 9.65
CA SER A 308 -10.38 1.56 9.60
C SER A 308 -11.56 1.58 8.64
N TYR A 309 -12.62 2.33 8.95
CA TYR A 309 -13.84 2.37 8.15
C TYR A 309 -14.50 3.75 8.19
N TRP A 310 -15.47 3.96 7.29
CA TRP A 310 -16.29 5.16 7.25
C TRP A 310 -17.59 4.97 8.04
N ASP A 311 -17.81 5.80 9.06
CA ASP A 311 -19.08 5.80 9.80
C ASP A 311 -20.13 6.65 9.07
N GLN A 312 -21.09 5.97 8.45
CA GLN A 312 -22.20 6.61 7.74
C GLN A 312 -23.11 7.43 8.66
N ASN A 313 -23.12 7.14 9.95
CA ASN A 313 -23.97 7.76 10.96
C ASN A 313 -23.25 8.87 11.75
N ALA A 314 -22.02 9.20 11.39
CA ALA A 314 -21.27 10.28 12.03
C ALA A 314 -22.07 11.59 11.99
N LYS A 315 -22.12 12.29 13.12
CA LYS A 315 -22.80 13.56 13.22
C LYS A 315 -22.11 14.59 12.31
N ARG A 316 -22.91 15.53 11.76
CA ARG A 316 -22.37 16.61 10.93
C ARG A 316 -21.28 17.38 11.70
N GLY A 317 -20.11 17.55 11.08
CA GLY A 317 -18.95 18.22 11.69
C GLY A 317 -18.03 17.31 12.53
N VAL A 318 -18.36 16.01 12.67
CA VAL A 318 -17.49 15.00 13.24
C VAL A 318 -16.78 14.25 12.11
N ASN A 319 -15.49 13.95 12.29
CA ASN A 319 -14.75 13.13 11.34
C ASN A 319 -15.43 11.74 11.21
N PRO A 320 -15.92 11.38 10.03
CA PRO A 320 -16.59 10.09 9.84
C PRO A 320 -15.64 8.90 9.73
N VAL A 321 -14.33 9.14 9.65
CA VAL A 321 -13.34 8.07 9.64
C VAL A 321 -13.16 7.53 11.06
N VAL A 322 -13.46 6.24 11.24
CA VAL A 322 -13.14 5.50 12.44
C VAL A 322 -11.83 4.78 12.19
N GLU A 323 -10.86 5.02 13.05
CA GLU A 323 -9.55 4.36 12.97
C GLU A 323 -9.65 2.85 13.21
N GLU A 324 -8.61 2.13 12.84
CA GLU A 324 -8.48 0.70 13.11
C GLU A 324 -8.65 0.40 14.61
N THR A 325 -9.37 -0.68 14.91
CA THR A 325 -9.54 -1.14 16.28
C THR A 325 -8.75 -2.41 16.52
N PHE A 326 -8.23 -2.53 17.73
CA PHE A 326 -7.45 -3.68 18.17
C PHE A 326 -8.25 -4.51 19.17
N THR A 327 -7.90 -5.78 19.29
CA THR A 327 -8.43 -6.69 20.31
C THR A 327 -8.17 -6.15 21.70
N GLU A 328 -8.87 -6.66 22.68
CA GLU A 328 -8.44 -6.51 24.08
C GLU A 328 -7.01 -6.98 24.25
N VAL A 329 -6.32 -6.40 25.23
CA VAL A 329 -4.94 -6.78 25.57
C VAL A 329 -4.93 -8.22 26.05
N ARG A 330 -4.09 -9.04 25.43
CA ARG A 330 -3.87 -10.45 25.77
C ARG A 330 -2.40 -10.70 26.01
N THR A 331 -2.08 -11.73 26.76
CA THR A 331 -0.70 -12.19 26.92
C THR A 331 -0.32 -13.22 25.86
N LEU A 332 0.96 -13.29 25.51
CA LEU A 332 1.43 -14.28 24.54
C LEU A 332 1.19 -15.72 25.00
N SER A 333 1.10 -15.97 26.32
CA SER A 333 0.74 -17.29 26.88
C SER A 333 -0.63 -17.80 26.43
N GLU A 334 -1.55 -16.91 26.05
CA GLU A 334 -2.91 -17.29 25.63
C GLU A 334 -2.98 -17.85 24.19
N ILE A 335 -1.92 -17.66 23.40
CA ILE A 335 -1.85 -18.08 21.98
C ILE A 335 -0.72 -19.07 21.70
N LEU A 336 0.02 -19.45 22.71
CA LEU A 336 1.13 -20.41 22.66
C LEU A 336 0.69 -21.81 23.02
#